data_405034d046741343478afd34a8235322
#
_entry.id   405034d046741343478afd34a8235322
#
_cell.length_a   1.000
_cell.length_b   1.000
_cell.length_c   1.000
_cell.angle_alpha   90.00
_cell.angle_beta   90.00
_cell.angle_gamma   90.00
#
_symmetry.space_group_name_H-M   'P 1'
#
loop_
_entity.id
_entity.type
_entity.pdbx_description
1 polymer ?
#
loop_
_entity_poly.entity_id
_entity_poly.type
_entity_poly.pdbx_seq_one_letter_code
_entity_poly.pdbx_strand_id
1 'polypeptide(L)'
;MATGIMLRTMRTTIWSFVLVAISLAGLRAQTVPTLDAIRIASGLTQPLFVTAPPGDSGRLFILQQDGRIRILNLATATLNATPFLTLTGLAAGGEQGLLGMAFDPNYAANGKFYLNFTVPGGAFGNGVTHVSQFTVSANPNIADPTSERILLTFDHPQANHNGGWIGFSPRAGDANNLYIATGDGGGGNDQGTGHIEPGGNAQSLTTLLGKMLRIHINSTAGTATIPPNNPFVGVAGARGEIWAFGLRNPFRNSFDRQTGRLFIGDVGQSSREEIDVQQPTNPGGGENYGWRVREGSIQNPAFPGIPRPPGAVDPIFDYPRSVGRTVIGGYVYRGQRIPNLRGVYVFADYLGPDSGPGTGQIFTLNYNGISASNFQNITRQLFPTRAGGFTLSNPSSLGEDANGELYIADIGNGSVFKIVGSVGKSDFNGDGKADILWQNTSGARAIWLMNGTTYGSSVNLGTVGISWNIAGSGDFSGDGKSDILWQDSSTGQRLIWLMNGTTHTSNVNLGFVATSWSIAGSSDFNGDGKADILWQNSSTGQRLIWLMNGTTHTSNVNLGFVATSWSIRNY
;
A
#
# COMPACT_ATOMS: atom_id res chain seq x y z
N MET A 1 -73.43 -59.33 14.25
CA MET A 1 -73.66 -58.17 15.13
C MET A 1 -72.40 -57.98 15.96
N ALA A 2 -71.59 -56.95 15.72
CA ALA A 2 -70.67 -56.27 16.58
C ALA A 2 -69.72 -55.49 15.71
N THR A 3 -69.89 -54.19 15.74
CA THR A 3 -69.19 -53.17 15.04
C THR A 3 -67.85 -52.93 15.74
N GLY A 4 -66.72 -53.11 15.02
CA GLY A 4 -65.36 -52.72 15.50
C GLY A 4 -64.92 -51.42 14.89
N ILE A 5 -64.68 -50.42 15.75
CA ILE A 5 -64.17 -49.08 15.40
C ILE A 5 -62.67 -49.17 15.38
N MET A 6 -62.06 -48.88 14.19
CA MET A 6 -60.64 -48.71 14.03
C MET A 6 -60.21 -47.24 14.35
N LEU A 7 -59.47 -47.02 15.43
CA LEU A 7 -58.77 -45.76 15.72
C LEU A 7 -57.56 -45.68 14.83
N ARG A 8 -57.52 -44.69 13.94
CA ARG A 8 -56.29 -44.23 13.25
C ARG A 8 -55.58 -43.18 14.12
N THR A 9 -54.41 -43.51 14.61
CA THR A 9 -53.47 -42.56 15.23
C THR A 9 -52.82 -41.70 14.17
N MET A 10 -53.13 -40.41 14.15
CA MET A 10 -52.41 -39.40 13.41
C MET A 10 -51.09 -39.06 14.16
N ARG A 11 -49.97 -39.39 13.55
CA ARG A 11 -48.66 -38.86 13.99
C ARG A 11 -48.47 -37.45 13.40
N THR A 12 -48.56 -36.44 14.25
CA THR A 12 -48.17 -35.05 13.93
C THR A 12 -46.66 -34.92 13.96
N THR A 13 -46.05 -34.76 12.77
CA THR A 13 -44.63 -34.42 12.64
C THR A 13 -44.50 -32.93 12.80
N ILE A 14 -43.92 -32.48 13.93
CA ILE A 14 -43.61 -31.08 14.19
C ILE A 14 -42.30 -30.78 13.45
N TRP A 15 -42.36 -29.96 12.41
CA TRP A 15 -41.19 -29.34 11.78
C TRP A 15 -40.77 -28.14 12.61
N SER A 16 -39.63 -28.26 13.31
CA SER A 16 -38.98 -27.13 13.94
C SER A 16 -38.30 -26.29 12.86
N PHE A 17 -38.89 -25.15 12.51
CA PHE A 17 -38.21 -24.13 11.75
C PHE A 17 -37.19 -23.43 12.67
N VAL A 18 -35.89 -23.71 12.48
CA VAL A 18 -34.83 -22.90 13.05
C VAL A 18 -34.75 -21.62 12.20
N LEU A 19 -35.32 -20.53 12.71
CA LEU A 19 -35.07 -19.21 12.18
C LEU A 19 -33.60 -18.84 12.49
N VAL A 20 -32.73 -18.94 11.51
CA VAL A 20 -31.42 -18.30 11.55
C VAL A 20 -31.68 -16.81 11.32
N ALA A 21 -31.71 -16.05 12.39
CA ALA A 21 -31.67 -14.60 12.33
C ALA A 21 -30.29 -14.18 11.85
N ILE A 22 -30.12 -14.02 10.53
CA ILE A 22 -28.97 -13.29 9.98
C ILE A 22 -29.18 -11.84 10.41
N SER A 23 -28.45 -11.41 11.44
CA SER A 23 -28.33 -9.99 11.76
C SER A 23 -27.69 -9.31 10.54
N LEU A 24 -28.49 -8.60 9.79
CA LEU A 24 -28.01 -7.55 8.88
C LEU A 24 -27.41 -6.45 9.77
N ALA A 25 -26.16 -6.67 10.23
CA ALA A 25 -25.31 -5.57 10.63
C ALA A 25 -25.17 -4.72 9.37
N GLY A 26 -25.86 -3.57 9.35
CA GLY A 26 -25.80 -2.64 8.23
C GLY A 26 -24.32 -2.37 7.92
N LEU A 27 -23.87 -2.73 6.73
CA LEU A 27 -22.60 -2.31 6.18
C LEU A 27 -22.63 -0.78 6.12
N ARG A 28 -22.17 -0.13 7.20
CA ARG A 28 -21.81 1.27 7.12
C ARG A 28 -20.69 1.36 6.10
N ALA A 29 -20.85 2.21 5.09
CA ALA A 29 -19.75 2.53 4.18
C ALA A 29 -18.54 2.88 5.04
N GLN A 30 -17.43 2.14 4.88
CA GLN A 30 -16.21 2.38 5.62
C GLN A 30 -15.70 3.76 5.21
N THR A 31 -15.72 4.72 6.12
CA THR A 31 -15.16 6.05 5.89
C THR A 31 -13.65 5.93 5.91
N VAL A 32 -12.98 6.48 4.89
CA VAL A 32 -11.53 6.59 4.89
C VAL A 32 -11.13 7.49 6.07
N PRO A 33 -10.21 7.05 6.94
CA PRO A 33 -9.77 7.84 8.09
C PRO A 33 -8.99 9.08 7.62
N THR A 34 -8.74 10.01 8.52
CA THR A 34 -7.80 11.10 8.23
C THR A 34 -6.40 10.53 8.11
N LEU A 35 -5.73 10.81 6.98
CA LEU A 35 -4.42 10.28 6.63
C LEU A 35 -3.39 11.41 6.51
N ASP A 36 -2.13 11.07 6.66
CA ASP A 36 -0.97 11.93 6.38
C ASP A 36 0.08 11.14 5.61
N ALA A 37 1.05 11.82 5.01
CA ALA A 37 2.20 11.20 4.36
C ALA A 37 3.50 11.75 4.95
N ILE A 38 4.33 10.85 5.46
CA ILE A 38 5.63 11.20 6.04
C ILE A 38 6.72 10.84 5.04
N ARG A 39 7.60 11.81 4.71
CA ARG A 39 8.76 11.53 3.86
C ARG A 39 9.83 10.79 4.65
N ILE A 40 10.08 9.53 4.28
CA ILE A 40 11.04 8.64 4.96
C ILE A 40 12.35 8.46 4.18
N ALA A 41 12.39 8.86 2.91
CA ALA A 41 13.60 8.90 2.11
C ALA A 41 13.54 10.01 1.07
N SER A 42 14.70 10.57 0.71
CA SER A 42 14.86 11.58 -0.34
C SER A 42 16.23 11.46 -1.00
N GLY A 43 16.46 12.23 -2.08
CA GLY A 43 17.72 12.18 -2.82
C GLY A 43 17.90 10.90 -3.64
N LEU A 44 16.82 10.19 -3.94
CA LEU A 44 16.81 9.01 -4.79
C LEU A 44 16.76 9.45 -6.27
N THR A 45 17.46 8.71 -7.12
CA THR A 45 17.39 8.93 -8.57
C THR A 45 16.26 8.08 -9.13
N GLN A 46 15.17 8.71 -9.58
CA GLN A 46 14.04 8.04 -10.22
C GLN A 46 13.55 6.79 -9.45
N PRO A 47 13.11 6.91 -8.18
CA PRO A 47 12.56 5.77 -7.46
C PRO A 47 11.29 5.28 -8.16
N LEU A 48 11.25 3.98 -8.50
CA LEU A 48 10.24 3.43 -9.38
C LEU A 48 9.36 2.37 -8.72
N PHE A 49 9.88 1.65 -7.73
CA PHE A 49 9.14 0.60 -7.03
C PHE A 49 9.63 0.44 -5.59
N VAL A 50 8.74 0.02 -4.71
CA VAL A 50 9.03 -0.18 -3.28
C VAL A 50 8.45 -1.52 -2.84
N THR A 51 9.25 -2.33 -2.13
CA THR A 51 8.83 -3.64 -1.64
C THR A 51 9.67 -4.07 -0.43
N ALA A 52 9.25 -5.13 0.27
CA ALA A 52 10.00 -5.75 1.36
C ALA A 52 9.99 -7.28 1.26
N PRO A 53 11.03 -7.96 1.76
CA PRO A 53 11.04 -9.42 1.84
C PRO A 53 9.94 -9.92 2.78
N PRO A 54 9.37 -11.10 2.52
CA PRO A 54 8.43 -11.73 3.45
C PRO A 54 9.03 -11.86 4.85
N GLY A 55 8.30 -11.33 5.87
CA GLY A 55 8.70 -11.38 7.27
C GLY A 55 9.80 -10.39 7.71
N ASP A 56 10.38 -9.60 6.81
CA ASP A 56 11.38 -8.58 7.14
C ASP A 56 10.70 -7.24 7.45
N SER A 57 10.47 -6.97 8.70
CA SER A 57 9.87 -5.71 9.16
C SER A 57 10.87 -4.56 9.35
N GLY A 58 12.18 -4.81 9.12
CA GLY A 58 13.25 -3.83 9.37
C GLY A 58 13.72 -3.09 8.13
N ARG A 59 13.47 -3.61 6.92
CA ARG A 59 14.03 -3.07 5.69
C ARG A 59 12.97 -2.87 4.62
N LEU A 60 13.16 -1.80 3.86
CA LEU A 60 12.40 -1.50 2.65
C LEU A 60 13.38 -1.41 1.47
N PHE A 61 13.04 -2.05 0.37
CA PHE A 61 13.84 -2.05 -0.85
C PHE A 61 13.21 -1.12 -1.87
N ILE A 62 14.02 -0.18 -2.37
CA ILE A 62 13.61 0.87 -3.28
C ILE A 62 14.36 0.68 -4.59
N LEU A 63 13.64 0.38 -5.65
CA LEU A 63 14.18 0.27 -7.00
C LEU A 63 14.27 1.67 -7.60
N GLN A 64 15.41 1.93 -8.24
CA GLN A 64 15.63 3.10 -9.07
C GLN A 64 15.68 2.66 -10.54
N GLN A 65 15.08 3.43 -11.42
CA GLN A 65 14.94 3.09 -12.84
C GLN A 65 16.30 2.82 -13.52
N ASP A 66 17.34 3.48 -13.02
CA ASP A 66 18.72 3.37 -13.52
C ASP A 66 19.44 2.06 -13.16
N GLY A 67 18.77 1.10 -12.53
CA GLY A 67 19.33 -0.21 -12.18
C GLY A 67 19.79 -0.37 -10.74
N ARG A 68 19.68 0.66 -9.90
CA ARG A 68 20.07 0.57 -8.49
C ARG A 68 18.90 0.12 -7.62
N ILE A 69 19.20 -0.74 -6.65
CA ILE A 69 18.28 -1.11 -5.58
C ILE A 69 18.87 -0.59 -4.26
N ARG A 70 18.13 0.28 -3.56
CA ARG A 70 18.54 0.85 -2.28
C ARG A 70 17.78 0.19 -1.13
N ILE A 71 18.44 0.05 0.01
CA ILE A 71 17.80 -0.40 1.25
C ILE A 71 17.59 0.79 2.15
N LEU A 72 16.37 0.97 2.62
CA LEU A 72 15.99 1.88 3.70
C LEU A 72 15.81 1.07 4.99
N ASN A 73 16.50 1.46 6.05
CA ASN A 73 16.26 0.94 7.39
C ASN A 73 15.01 1.63 7.95
N LEU A 74 13.97 0.84 8.28
CA LEU A 74 12.69 1.37 8.75
C LEU A 74 12.72 1.90 10.18
N ALA A 75 13.68 1.43 11.01
CA ALA A 75 13.79 1.89 12.39
C ALA A 75 14.44 3.27 12.50
N THR A 76 15.35 3.60 11.58
CA THR A 76 16.14 4.86 11.60
C THR A 76 15.78 5.80 10.47
N ALA A 77 14.93 5.39 9.52
CA ALA A 77 14.60 6.11 8.28
C ALA A 77 15.87 6.52 7.49
N THR A 78 16.92 5.66 7.49
CA THR A 78 18.19 5.94 6.80
C THR A 78 18.43 4.97 5.65
N LEU A 79 18.88 5.51 4.53
CA LEU A 79 19.33 4.72 3.38
C LEU A 79 20.71 4.13 3.64
N ASN A 80 20.89 2.84 3.38
CA ASN A 80 22.23 2.25 3.38
C ASN A 80 23.13 2.98 2.37
N ALA A 81 24.38 3.25 2.73
CA ALA A 81 25.33 3.95 1.87
C ALA A 81 25.59 3.16 0.58
N THR A 82 25.77 1.84 0.69
CA THR A 82 25.96 0.95 -0.46
C THR A 82 24.61 0.45 -0.98
N PRO A 83 24.36 0.52 -2.30
CA PRO A 83 23.20 -0.12 -2.91
C PRO A 83 23.17 -1.64 -2.64
N PHE A 84 21.97 -2.23 -2.52
CA PHE A 84 21.80 -3.68 -2.45
C PHE A 84 22.25 -4.38 -3.73
N LEU A 85 21.93 -3.77 -4.87
CA LEU A 85 22.35 -4.23 -6.20
C LEU A 85 22.52 -3.00 -7.10
N THR A 86 23.44 -3.10 -8.06
CA THR A 86 23.55 -2.17 -9.19
C THR A 86 23.66 -3.01 -10.45
N LEU A 87 22.63 -2.93 -11.30
CA LEU A 87 22.65 -3.47 -12.65
C LEU A 87 23.22 -2.43 -13.60
N THR A 88 24.02 -2.87 -14.55
CA THR A 88 24.61 -2.03 -15.60
C THR A 88 24.18 -2.51 -16.99
N GLY A 89 24.28 -1.67 -18.00
CA GLY A 89 23.93 -2.06 -19.37
C GLY A 89 22.42 -2.13 -19.63
N LEU A 90 21.60 -1.49 -18.80
CA LEU A 90 20.15 -1.43 -19.04
C LEU A 90 19.81 -0.47 -20.18
N ALA A 91 18.76 -0.78 -20.94
CA ALA A 91 18.02 0.21 -21.68
C ALA A 91 17.16 0.98 -20.67
N ALA A 92 17.54 2.21 -20.32
CA ALA A 92 16.88 3.02 -19.30
C ALA A 92 16.43 4.36 -19.87
N GLY A 93 15.27 4.83 -19.39
CA GLY A 93 14.63 6.07 -19.81
C GLY A 93 13.24 5.82 -20.41
N GLY A 94 12.39 6.83 -20.38
CA GLY A 94 10.98 6.63 -20.70
C GLY A 94 10.35 5.60 -19.76
N GLU A 95 9.82 4.51 -20.32
CA GLU A 95 9.24 3.40 -19.56
C GLU A 95 10.19 2.21 -19.37
N GLN A 96 11.44 2.31 -19.84
CA GLN A 96 12.44 1.24 -19.77
C GLN A 96 13.37 1.40 -18.56
N GLY A 97 14.04 0.31 -18.15
CA GLY A 97 14.97 0.29 -17.03
C GLY A 97 14.75 -0.88 -16.09
N LEU A 98 15.08 -0.71 -14.81
CA LEU A 98 14.74 -1.66 -13.74
C LEU A 98 13.30 -1.39 -13.27
N LEU A 99 12.36 -2.27 -13.65
CA LEU A 99 10.93 -1.99 -13.55
C LEU A 99 10.22 -2.68 -12.38
N GLY A 100 10.64 -3.88 -12.00
CA GLY A 100 9.96 -4.67 -10.98
C GLY A 100 10.87 -5.58 -10.19
N MET A 101 10.43 -5.92 -8.97
CA MET A 101 11.11 -6.85 -8.07
C MET A 101 10.09 -7.66 -7.29
N ALA A 102 10.39 -8.95 -7.13
CA ALA A 102 9.69 -9.83 -6.20
C ALA A 102 10.70 -10.64 -5.40
N PHE A 103 10.46 -10.79 -4.11
CA PHE A 103 11.22 -11.72 -3.29
C PHE A 103 10.63 -13.12 -3.39
N ASP A 104 11.50 -14.14 -3.36
CA ASP A 104 11.05 -15.53 -3.22
C ASP A 104 10.20 -15.68 -1.96
N PRO A 105 9.08 -16.42 -1.99
CA PRO A 105 8.29 -16.68 -0.78
C PRO A 105 9.12 -17.25 0.39
N ASN A 106 10.22 -17.94 0.09
CA ASN A 106 11.16 -18.49 1.07
C ASN A 106 12.47 -17.69 1.15
N TYR A 107 12.45 -16.40 0.83
CA TYR A 107 13.65 -15.54 0.76
C TYR A 107 14.53 -15.63 2.01
N ALA A 108 13.94 -15.67 3.20
CA ALA A 108 14.67 -15.79 4.46
C ALA A 108 15.57 -17.03 4.52
N ALA A 109 15.19 -18.12 3.82
CA ALA A 109 15.94 -19.37 3.79
C ALA A 109 16.88 -19.49 2.58
N ASN A 110 16.48 -18.96 1.41
CA ASN A 110 17.19 -19.20 0.15
C ASN A 110 17.87 -17.96 -0.44
N GLY A 111 17.57 -16.76 0.04
CA GLY A 111 18.14 -15.49 -0.42
C GLY A 111 17.83 -15.16 -1.89
N LYS A 112 16.78 -15.78 -2.49
CA LYS A 112 16.45 -15.58 -3.90
C LYS A 112 15.46 -14.42 -4.07
N PHE A 113 15.66 -13.65 -5.13
CA PHE A 113 14.75 -12.60 -5.55
C PHE A 113 14.75 -12.49 -7.08
N TYR A 114 13.75 -11.82 -7.61
CA TYR A 114 13.48 -11.75 -9.05
C TYR A 114 13.36 -10.31 -9.48
N LEU A 115 13.88 -10.01 -10.66
CA LEU A 115 13.84 -8.68 -11.25
C LEU A 115 13.25 -8.75 -12.65
N ASN A 116 12.51 -7.68 -13.00
CA ASN A 116 12.08 -7.38 -14.36
C ASN A 116 12.77 -6.10 -14.79
N PHE A 117 13.54 -6.16 -15.87
CA PHE A 117 14.29 -5.02 -16.39
C PHE A 117 14.49 -5.13 -17.91
N THR A 118 14.80 -4.00 -18.54
CA THR A 118 15.00 -3.92 -19.99
C THR A 118 16.48 -3.77 -20.30
N VAL A 119 16.96 -4.58 -21.27
CA VAL A 119 18.32 -4.44 -21.84
C VAL A 119 18.25 -3.95 -23.29
N PRO A 120 19.30 -3.30 -23.82
CA PRO A 120 19.35 -2.89 -25.22
C PRO A 120 19.27 -4.08 -26.18
N GLY A 121 18.72 -3.87 -27.38
CA GLY A 121 18.65 -4.88 -28.45
C GLY A 121 17.25 -5.28 -28.83
N GLY A 122 17.08 -6.57 -29.15
CA GLY A 122 15.81 -7.14 -29.62
C GLY A 122 15.58 -6.98 -31.11
N ALA A 123 14.57 -7.70 -31.64
CA ALA A 123 14.25 -7.75 -33.06
C ALA A 123 13.86 -6.37 -33.64
N PHE A 124 13.36 -5.49 -32.79
CA PHE A 124 12.91 -4.13 -33.19
C PHE A 124 13.90 -3.04 -32.78
N GLY A 125 14.96 -3.36 -32.03
CA GLY A 125 15.93 -2.40 -31.50
C GLY A 125 15.42 -1.54 -30.33
N ASN A 126 14.23 -1.83 -29.80
CA ASN A 126 13.57 -1.08 -28.76
C ASN A 126 13.65 -1.76 -27.37
N GLY A 127 14.62 -2.64 -27.20
CA GLY A 127 14.91 -3.34 -25.94
C GLY A 127 14.27 -4.71 -25.83
N VAL A 128 14.84 -5.50 -24.91
CA VAL A 128 14.38 -6.83 -24.54
C VAL A 128 14.11 -6.82 -23.04
N THR A 129 12.94 -7.28 -22.62
CA THR A 129 12.70 -7.53 -21.21
C THR A 129 13.38 -8.81 -20.77
N HIS A 130 14.09 -8.73 -19.65
CA HIS A 130 14.58 -9.87 -18.89
C HIS A 130 13.77 -10.00 -17.60
N VAL A 131 13.25 -11.20 -17.34
CA VAL A 131 12.78 -11.62 -16.03
C VAL A 131 13.81 -12.61 -15.49
N SER A 132 14.55 -12.21 -14.47
CA SER A 132 15.71 -12.95 -14.00
C SER A 132 15.69 -13.19 -12.49
N GLN A 133 16.21 -14.35 -12.06
CA GLN A 133 16.49 -14.66 -10.66
C GLN A 133 17.88 -14.18 -10.29
N PHE A 134 18.00 -13.62 -9.09
CA PHE A 134 19.26 -13.26 -8.44
C PHE A 134 19.35 -13.87 -7.05
N THR A 135 20.54 -13.79 -6.43
CA THR A 135 20.80 -14.28 -5.08
C THR A 135 21.47 -13.19 -4.23
N VAL A 136 21.07 -13.10 -2.97
CA VAL A 136 21.79 -12.30 -1.98
C VAL A 136 23.15 -12.91 -1.69
N SER A 137 24.17 -12.08 -1.44
CA SER A 137 25.49 -12.55 -1.02
C SER A 137 25.51 -13.03 0.45
N ALA A 138 26.67 -13.35 0.97
CA ALA A 138 26.82 -13.64 2.41
C ALA A 138 26.48 -12.42 3.30
N ASN A 139 26.55 -11.21 2.75
CA ASN A 139 26.02 -10.01 3.40
C ASN A 139 24.55 -9.82 3.00
N PRO A 140 23.58 -9.88 3.95
CA PRO A 140 22.15 -9.77 3.63
C PRO A 140 21.72 -8.41 3.07
N ASN A 141 22.61 -7.42 3.05
CA ASN A 141 22.38 -6.10 2.50
C ASN A 141 23.04 -5.90 1.12
N ILE A 142 23.65 -6.95 0.54
CA ILE A 142 24.33 -6.89 -0.76
C ILE A 142 23.94 -8.12 -1.57
N ALA A 143 23.42 -7.92 -2.78
CA ALA A 143 23.18 -9.01 -3.72
C ALA A 143 24.44 -9.35 -4.52
N ASP A 144 24.49 -10.56 -5.06
CA ASP A 144 25.53 -10.99 -6.00
C ASP A 144 25.11 -10.66 -7.43
N PRO A 145 25.71 -9.65 -8.08
CA PRO A 145 25.33 -9.26 -9.45
C PRO A 145 25.68 -10.34 -10.51
N THR A 146 26.56 -11.30 -10.17
CA THR A 146 26.96 -12.39 -11.10
C THR A 146 26.04 -13.60 -11.00
N SER A 147 25.11 -13.59 -10.07
CA SER A 147 24.19 -14.70 -9.81
C SER A 147 22.98 -14.75 -10.74
N GLU A 148 22.90 -13.89 -11.74
CA GLU A 148 21.77 -13.82 -12.67
C GLU A 148 21.46 -15.17 -13.31
N ARG A 149 20.17 -15.52 -13.36
CA ARG A 149 19.59 -16.63 -14.11
C ARG A 149 18.37 -16.11 -14.83
N ILE A 150 18.47 -15.98 -16.16
CA ILE A 150 17.37 -15.53 -17.00
C ILE A 150 16.30 -16.62 -17.04
N LEU A 151 15.06 -16.26 -16.72
CA LEU A 151 13.90 -17.15 -16.67
C LEU A 151 12.98 -16.98 -17.87
N LEU A 152 12.82 -15.73 -18.34
CA LEU A 152 11.97 -15.38 -19.47
C LEU A 152 12.51 -14.12 -20.15
N THR A 153 12.40 -14.08 -21.48
CA THR A 153 12.70 -12.87 -22.28
C THR A 153 11.64 -12.64 -23.33
N PHE A 154 11.41 -11.38 -23.68
CA PHE A 154 10.57 -10.98 -24.81
C PHE A 154 10.98 -9.60 -25.34
N ASP A 155 10.80 -9.42 -26.66
CA ASP A 155 11.14 -8.18 -27.36
C ASP A 155 10.01 -7.14 -27.27
N HIS A 156 10.38 -5.88 -27.42
CA HIS A 156 9.44 -4.74 -27.48
C HIS A 156 9.41 -4.14 -28.88
N PRO A 157 8.23 -4.07 -29.52
CA PRO A 157 8.06 -3.32 -30.78
C PRO A 157 8.36 -1.83 -30.65
N GLN A 158 8.01 -1.22 -29.52
CA GLN A 158 8.32 0.17 -29.14
C GLN A 158 8.90 0.22 -27.73
N ALA A 159 9.49 1.38 -27.36
CA ALA A 159 10.14 1.58 -26.07
C ALA A 159 9.18 1.89 -24.90
N ASN A 160 7.87 1.97 -25.16
CA ASN A 160 6.83 2.22 -24.18
C ASN A 160 5.89 1.02 -24.01
N HIS A 161 4.98 1.08 -23.05
CA HIS A 161 4.10 -0.01 -22.60
C HIS A 161 4.88 -1.27 -22.21
N ASN A 162 5.85 -1.09 -21.35
CA ASN A 162 6.70 -2.21 -20.92
C ASN A 162 6.03 -3.04 -19.79
N GLY A 163 5.00 -2.53 -19.12
CA GLY A 163 4.45 -3.15 -17.92
C GLY A 163 5.50 -3.19 -16.81
N GLY A 164 6.00 -4.39 -16.48
CA GLY A 164 7.20 -4.58 -15.66
C GLY A 164 6.94 -5.07 -14.23
N TRP A 165 5.71 -5.06 -13.76
CA TRP A 165 5.40 -5.63 -12.46
C TRP A 165 5.55 -7.15 -12.46
N ILE A 166 6.13 -7.68 -11.37
CA ILE A 166 6.21 -9.10 -11.07
C ILE A 166 5.80 -9.35 -9.61
N GLY A 167 5.16 -10.49 -9.34
CA GLY A 167 4.74 -10.84 -7.98
C GLY A 167 4.37 -12.30 -7.81
N PHE A 168 4.59 -12.84 -6.61
CA PHE A 168 4.14 -14.17 -6.24
C PHE A 168 2.72 -14.12 -5.68
N SER A 169 1.96 -15.17 -6.00
CA SER A 169 0.59 -15.30 -5.52
C SER A 169 0.55 -15.75 -4.06
N PRO A 170 -0.27 -15.12 -3.20
CA PRO A 170 -0.53 -15.60 -1.84
C PRO A 170 -1.55 -16.75 -1.80
N ARG A 171 -2.09 -17.17 -2.96
CA ARG A 171 -3.14 -18.20 -3.05
C ARG A 171 -2.59 -19.56 -2.68
N ALA A 172 -3.38 -20.35 -1.96
CA ALA A 172 -3.01 -21.72 -1.62
C ALA A 172 -2.75 -22.56 -2.90
N GLY A 173 -1.64 -23.29 -2.92
CA GLY A 173 -1.22 -24.11 -4.06
C GLY A 173 -0.58 -23.32 -5.22
N ASP A 174 -0.37 -22.02 -5.07
CA ASP A 174 0.13 -21.13 -6.13
C ASP A 174 1.43 -20.39 -5.74
N ALA A 175 1.99 -20.69 -4.57
CA ALA A 175 3.06 -19.91 -3.95
C ALA A 175 4.37 -19.81 -4.75
N ASN A 176 4.69 -20.79 -5.60
CA ASN A 176 5.89 -20.79 -6.43
C ASN A 176 5.63 -20.29 -7.86
N ASN A 177 4.46 -19.76 -8.13
CA ASN A 177 4.14 -19.20 -9.42
C ASN A 177 4.35 -17.69 -9.42
N LEU A 178 5.23 -17.25 -10.30
CA LEU A 178 5.52 -15.84 -10.54
C LEU A 178 4.57 -15.32 -11.61
N TYR A 179 3.85 -14.26 -11.28
CA TYR A 179 3.02 -13.51 -12.22
C TYR A 179 3.83 -12.34 -12.78
N ILE A 180 3.67 -12.08 -14.07
CA ILE A 180 4.43 -11.07 -14.80
C ILE A 180 3.47 -10.27 -15.65
N ALA A 181 3.43 -8.96 -15.47
CA ALA A 181 2.62 -8.05 -16.26
C ALA A 181 3.43 -7.52 -17.45
N THR A 182 2.85 -7.61 -18.63
CA THR A 182 3.46 -7.12 -19.88
C THR A 182 2.49 -6.18 -20.59
N GLY A 183 2.98 -5.03 -21.06
CA GLY A 183 2.21 -4.16 -21.94
C GLY A 183 2.08 -4.71 -23.36
N ASP A 184 1.24 -4.08 -24.17
CA ASP A 184 0.96 -4.48 -25.57
C ASP A 184 2.16 -4.25 -26.52
N GLY A 185 3.25 -3.65 -26.01
CA GLY A 185 4.48 -3.37 -26.75
C GLY A 185 4.56 -1.97 -27.31
N GLY A 186 3.58 -1.08 -26.96
CA GLY A 186 3.64 0.34 -27.26
C GLY A 186 2.82 0.78 -28.46
N GLY A 187 3.12 1.99 -28.92
CA GLY A 187 2.36 2.60 -30.00
C GLY A 187 0.94 3.03 -29.60
N GLY A 188 0.25 3.64 -30.56
CA GLY A 188 -1.16 4.01 -30.38
C GLY A 188 -2.10 2.88 -30.77
N ASN A 189 -3.07 2.57 -29.92
CA ASN A 189 -4.14 1.61 -30.21
C ASN A 189 -3.65 0.18 -30.55
N ASP A 190 -2.51 -0.25 -30.02
CA ASP A 190 -1.94 -1.57 -30.26
C ASP A 190 -1.82 -1.90 -31.76
N GLN A 191 -1.26 -0.95 -32.53
CA GLN A 191 -1.14 -1.02 -33.99
C GLN A 191 0.27 -0.66 -34.48
N GLY A 192 0.59 -1.07 -35.71
CA GLY A 192 1.83 -0.74 -36.39
C GLY A 192 2.86 -1.88 -36.39
N THR A 193 4.12 -1.55 -36.62
CA THR A 193 5.20 -2.53 -36.73
C THR A 193 5.35 -3.30 -35.44
N GLY A 194 5.33 -4.64 -35.52
CA GLY A 194 5.45 -5.54 -34.38
C GLY A 194 4.15 -5.82 -33.64
N HIS A 195 3.02 -5.29 -34.09
CA HIS A 195 1.69 -5.62 -33.59
C HIS A 195 0.97 -6.61 -34.51
N ILE A 196 0.27 -7.55 -33.92
CA ILE A 196 -0.37 -8.68 -34.63
C ILE A 196 -1.80 -8.31 -34.99
N GLU A 197 -2.10 -8.24 -36.29
CA GLU A 197 -3.44 -7.97 -36.80
C GLU A 197 -4.20 -9.29 -37.16
N PRO A 198 -5.52 -9.32 -37.03
CA PRO A 198 -6.38 -8.34 -36.40
C PRO A 198 -6.38 -8.47 -34.86
N GLY A 199 -6.64 -7.35 -34.16
CA GLY A 199 -6.85 -7.34 -32.70
C GLY A 199 -5.67 -6.84 -31.86
N GLY A 200 -4.49 -6.68 -32.42
CA GLY A 200 -3.29 -6.24 -31.72
C GLY A 200 -2.60 -7.35 -30.93
N ASN A 201 -1.49 -7.01 -30.29
CA ASN A 201 -0.75 -7.91 -29.44
C ASN A 201 -1.58 -8.35 -28.22
N ALA A 202 -2.38 -7.45 -27.67
CA ALA A 202 -3.16 -7.72 -26.48
C ALA A 202 -4.18 -8.86 -26.67
N GLN A 203 -4.82 -8.93 -27.85
CA GLN A 203 -5.79 -10.00 -28.16
C GLN A 203 -5.14 -11.26 -28.74
N SER A 204 -3.91 -11.18 -29.25
CA SER A 204 -3.23 -12.35 -29.82
C SER A 204 -2.67 -13.25 -28.73
N LEU A 205 -2.99 -14.54 -28.77
CA LEU A 205 -2.43 -15.54 -27.87
C LEU A 205 -1.05 -16.07 -28.32
N THR A 206 -0.54 -15.61 -29.48
CA THR A 206 0.76 -16.05 -30.02
C THR A 206 1.96 -15.26 -29.51
N THR A 207 1.70 -14.15 -28.79
CA THR A 207 2.72 -13.26 -28.19
C THR A 207 2.55 -13.13 -26.69
N LEU A 208 3.63 -12.76 -25.99
CA LEU A 208 3.62 -12.49 -24.56
C LEU A 208 3.24 -11.02 -24.20
N LEU A 209 2.99 -10.19 -25.20
CA LEU A 209 2.69 -8.77 -25.03
C LEU A 209 1.19 -8.53 -24.77
N GLY A 210 0.86 -7.58 -23.89
CA GLY A 210 -0.52 -7.25 -23.50
C GLY A 210 -1.16 -8.33 -22.60
N LYS A 211 -0.39 -8.87 -21.63
CA LYS A 211 -0.74 -10.05 -20.85
C LYS A 211 -0.46 -9.91 -19.37
N MET A 212 -1.17 -10.71 -18.60
CA MET A 212 -0.66 -11.26 -17.36
C MET A 212 -0.13 -12.66 -17.65
N LEU A 213 1.15 -12.91 -17.42
CA LEU A 213 1.80 -14.20 -17.58
C LEU A 213 1.91 -14.89 -16.22
N ARG A 214 2.01 -16.24 -16.23
CA ARG A 214 2.26 -17.04 -15.03
C ARG A 214 3.23 -18.17 -15.35
N ILE A 215 4.36 -18.21 -14.63
CA ILE A 215 5.38 -19.24 -14.75
C ILE A 215 5.68 -19.86 -13.39
N HIS A 216 5.99 -21.13 -13.35
CA HIS A 216 6.39 -21.84 -12.15
C HIS A 216 7.91 -21.77 -11.96
N ILE A 217 8.35 -21.33 -10.78
CA ILE A 217 9.75 -21.13 -10.46
C ILE A 217 10.31 -22.34 -9.71
N ASN A 218 11.42 -22.89 -10.22
CA ASN A 218 12.33 -23.73 -9.45
C ASN A 218 13.49 -22.86 -8.98
N SER A 219 13.37 -22.28 -7.80
CA SER A 219 14.36 -21.34 -7.26
C SER A 219 15.73 -21.98 -7.00
N THR A 220 15.80 -23.29 -6.76
CA THR A 220 17.06 -24.02 -6.55
C THR A 220 17.82 -24.19 -7.87
N ALA A 221 17.13 -24.61 -8.93
CA ALA A 221 17.74 -24.77 -10.25
C ALA A 221 17.94 -23.44 -11.00
N GLY A 222 17.23 -22.37 -10.61
CA GLY A 222 17.22 -21.10 -11.33
C GLY A 222 16.57 -21.23 -12.71
N THR A 223 15.47 -21.98 -12.79
CA THR A 223 14.72 -22.25 -14.03
C THR A 223 13.23 -21.99 -13.84
N ALA A 224 12.54 -21.75 -14.94
CA ALA A 224 11.09 -21.62 -14.97
C ALA A 224 10.46 -22.70 -15.87
N THR A 225 9.24 -23.08 -15.54
CA THR A 225 8.40 -23.97 -16.35
C THR A 225 6.99 -23.39 -16.46
N ILE A 226 6.24 -23.86 -17.43
CA ILE A 226 4.84 -23.45 -17.60
C ILE A 226 3.97 -24.33 -16.69
N PRO A 227 3.17 -23.73 -15.77
CA PRO A 227 2.23 -24.49 -14.96
C PRO A 227 1.22 -25.24 -15.85
N PRO A 228 0.99 -26.55 -15.62
CA PRO A 228 0.12 -27.34 -16.47
C PRO A 228 -1.36 -26.91 -16.43
N ASN A 229 -1.72 -26.14 -15.40
CA ASN A 229 -3.06 -25.56 -15.24
C ASN A 229 -3.17 -24.10 -15.70
N ASN A 230 -2.23 -23.60 -16.50
CA ASN A 230 -2.42 -22.35 -17.22
C ASN A 230 -3.50 -22.54 -18.32
N PRO A 231 -4.36 -21.53 -18.54
CA PRO A 231 -5.58 -21.69 -19.33
C PRO A 231 -5.33 -22.00 -20.82
N PHE A 232 -4.15 -21.65 -21.34
CA PHE A 232 -3.83 -21.81 -22.76
C PHE A 232 -2.81 -22.91 -23.03
N VAL A 233 -2.44 -23.72 -22.03
CA VAL A 233 -1.60 -24.92 -22.24
C VAL A 233 -2.34 -25.91 -23.12
N GLY A 234 -1.68 -26.37 -24.21
CA GLY A 234 -2.25 -27.30 -25.18
C GLY A 234 -3.18 -26.65 -26.22
N VAL A 235 -3.41 -25.34 -26.15
CA VAL A 235 -4.14 -24.60 -27.19
C VAL A 235 -3.21 -24.34 -28.36
N ALA A 236 -3.57 -24.80 -29.55
CA ALA A 236 -2.72 -24.70 -30.75
C ALA A 236 -2.40 -23.24 -31.08
N GLY A 237 -1.11 -22.91 -31.20
CA GLY A 237 -0.61 -21.57 -31.49
C GLY A 237 -0.57 -20.62 -30.31
N ALA A 238 -1.13 -20.97 -29.16
CA ALA A 238 -1.08 -20.11 -27.99
C ALA A 238 0.20 -20.31 -27.16
N ARG A 239 0.66 -19.22 -26.53
CA ARG A 239 1.75 -19.25 -25.55
C ARG A 239 1.22 -19.75 -24.21
N GLY A 240 1.80 -20.83 -23.72
CA GLY A 240 1.36 -21.46 -22.47
C GLY A 240 1.62 -20.64 -21.19
N GLU A 241 2.49 -19.65 -21.27
CA GLU A 241 2.78 -18.71 -20.17
C GLU A 241 1.62 -17.77 -19.88
N ILE A 242 0.70 -17.61 -20.83
CA ILE A 242 -0.41 -16.65 -20.71
C ILE A 242 -1.36 -17.11 -19.62
N TRP A 243 -1.63 -16.21 -18.66
CA TRP A 243 -2.61 -16.37 -17.60
C TRP A 243 -3.90 -15.59 -17.89
N ALA A 244 -3.78 -14.31 -18.30
CA ALA A 244 -4.86 -13.47 -18.77
C ALA A 244 -4.34 -12.56 -19.90
N PHE A 245 -5.26 -11.97 -20.68
CA PHE A 245 -4.89 -11.21 -21.88
C PHE A 245 -5.84 -10.02 -22.10
N GLY A 246 -5.57 -9.24 -23.14
CA GLY A 246 -6.38 -8.05 -23.46
C GLY A 246 -6.07 -6.87 -22.57
N LEU A 247 -4.82 -6.73 -22.11
CA LEU A 247 -4.29 -5.61 -21.32
C LEU A 247 -3.49 -4.66 -22.21
N ARG A 248 -3.50 -3.36 -21.89
CA ARG A 248 -2.73 -2.36 -22.63
C ARG A 248 -1.34 -2.13 -22.04
N ASN A 249 -1.28 -1.62 -20.82
CA ASN A 249 -0.04 -1.38 -20.07
C ASN A 249 -0.28 -1.54 -18.56
N PRO A 250 -0.40 -2.79 -18.08
CA PRO A 250 -0.64 -3.09 -16.67
C PRO A 250 0.62 -2.80 -15.85
N PHE A 251 0.79 -1.50 -15.48
CA PHE A 251 2.06 -1.00 -14.97
C PHE A 251 2.36 -1.45 -13.54
N ARG A 252 1.40 -1.26 -12.60
CA ARG A 252 1.53 -1.73 -11.21
C ARG A 252 0.31 -2.53 -10.80
N ASN A 253 0.60 -3.70 -10.26
CA ASN A 253 -0.42 -4.65 -9.84
C ASN A 253 -0.12 -5.13 -8.43
N SER A 254 -1.09 -5.73 -7.76
CA SER A 254 -0.86 -6.31 -6.44
C SER A 254 -1.83 -7.42 -6.13
N PHE A 255 -1.36 -8.43 -5.43
CA PHE A 255 -2.25 -9.35 -4.75
C PHE A 255 -2.71 -8.77 -3.41
N ASP A 256 -4.00 -8.77 -3.16
CA ASP A 256 -4.49 -8.61 -1.80
C ASP A 256 -4.08 -9.84 -0.99
N ARG A 257 -3.16 -9.66 -0.04
CA ARG A 257 -2.58 -10.75 0.74
C ARG A 257 -3.58 -11.52 1.61
N GLN A 258 -4.77 -10.94 1.88
CA GLN A 258 -5.81 -11.59 2.66
C GLN A 258 -6.80 -12.37 1.80
N THR A 259 -7.22 -11.83 0.67
CA THR A 259 -8.25 -12.44 -0.18
C THR A 259 -7.69 -13.18 -1.38
N GLY A 260 -6.43 -12.95 -1.73
CA GLY A 260 -5.80 -13.50 -2.94
C GLY A 260 -6.30 -12.89 -4.25
N ARG A 261 -7.08 -11.80 -4.22
CA ARG A 261 -7.48 -11.06 -5.41
C ARG A 261 -6.28 -10.36 -6.02
N LEU A 262 -6.15 -10.42 -7.35
CA LEU A 262 -5.15 -9.65 -8.08
C LEU A 262 -5.80 -8.38 -8.59
N PHE A 263 -5.34 -7.24 -8.10
CA PHE A 263 -5.71 -5.91 -8.58
C PHE A 263 -4.73 -5.49 -9.66
N ILE A 264 -5.24 -5.00 -10.79
CA ILE A 264 -4.46 -4.62 -11.98
C ILE A 264 -4.79 -3.16 -12.29
N GLY A 265 -3.77 -2.30 -12.32
CA GLY A 265 -3.90 -0.94 -12.84
C GLY A 265 -3.46 -0.93 -14.29
N ASP A 266 -4.40 -0.85 -15.22
CA ASP A 266 -4.12 -0.86 -16.66
C ASP A 266 -4.27 0.54 -17.27
N VAL A 267 -3.16 1.07 -17.78
CA VAL A 267 -3.11 2.45 -18.31
C VAL A 267 -3.84 2.53 -19.65
N GLY A 268 -4.87 3.37 -19.69
CA GLY A 268 -5.67 3.56 -20.88
C GLY A 268 -5.00 4.40 -21.98
N GLN A 269 -5.65 4.51 -23.15
CA GLN A 269 -5.11 5.20 -24.32
C GLN A 269 -5.38 6.72 -24.27
N SER A 270 -6.64 7.12 -24.26
CA SER A 270 -7.01 8.53 -24.38
C SER A 270 -8.34 8.90 -23.70
N SER A 271 -9.13 7.94 -23.28
CA SER A 271 -10.48 8.16 -22.79
C SER A 271 -10.65 7.78 -21.33
N ARG A 272 -10.14 6.62 -20.92
CA ARG A 272 -10.32 6.02 -19.59
C ARG A 272 -9.02 5.49 -19.03
N GLU A 273 -8.92 5.52 -17.71
CA GLU A 273 -8.01 4.74 -16.90
C GLU A 273 -8.81 3.66 -16.15
N GLU A 274 -8.23 2.48 -15.89
CA GLU A 274 -9.00 1.38 -15.32
C GLU A 274 -8.29 0.59 -14.23
N ILE A 275 -9.10 0.04 -13.32
CA ILE A 275 -8.71 -0.95 -12.33
C ILE A 275 -9.48 -2.23 -12.58
N ASP A 276 -8.75 -3.29 -12.89
CA ASP A 276 -9.28 -4.63 -13.04
C ASP A 276 -9.03 -5.47 -11.80
N VAL A 277 -9.84 -6.51 -11.62
CA VAL A 277 -9.64 -7.50 -10.55
C VAL A 277 -9.85 -8.91 -11.06
N GLN A 278 -8.82 -9.73 -10.87
CA GLN A 278 -8.97 -11.17 -11.01
C GLN A 278 -9.38 -11.79 -9.67
N GLN A 279 -10.51 -12.51 -9.68
CA GLN A 279 -11.01 -13.19 -8.49
C GLN A 279 -10.20 -14.46 -8.18
N PRO A 280 -9.96 -14.79 -6.90
CA PRO A 280 -9.26 -16.03 -6.52
C PRO A 280 -10.09 -17.30 -6.79
N THR A 281 -11.40 -17.15 -7.00
CA THR A 281 -12.31 -18.24 -7.30
C THR A 281 -12.25 -18.71 -8.75
N ASN A 282 -11.53 -17.97 -9.61
CA ASN A 282 -11.23 -18.41 -10.98
C ASN A 282 -9.75 -18.81 -11.10
N PRO A 283 -9.34 -19.95 -10.53
CA PRO A 283 -7.93 -20.34 -10.48
C PRO A 283 -7.37 -20.73 -11.84
N GLY A 284 -8.23 -20.89 -12.85
CA GLY A 284 -7.84 -21.26 -14.21
C GLY A 284 -7.34 -20.11 -15.06
N GLY A 285 -7.54 -18.85 -14.65
CA GLY A 285 -7.22 -17.67 -15.47
C GLY A 285 -8.08 -17.62 -16.75
N GLY A 286 -7.57 -16.98 -17.78
CA GLY A 286 -8.22 -16.90 -19.08
C GLY A 286 -9.07 -15.66 -19.30
N GLU A 287 -9.08 -14.72 -18.35
CA GLU A 287 -9.79 -13.46 -18.50
C GLU A 287 -9.25 -12.66 -19.68
N ASN A 288 -10.17 -12.10 -20.47
CA ASN A 288 -9.90 -11.12 -21.51
C ASN A 288 -10.37 -9.74 -21.05
N TYR A 289 -9.47 -8.80 -20.83
CA TYR A 289 -9.81 -7.44 -20.37
C TYR A 289 -10.19 -6.49 -21.51
N GLY A 290 -10.16 -6.98 -22.75
CA GLY A 290 -10.84 -6.34 -23.90
C GLY A 290 -10.01 -5.33 -24.68
N TRP A 291 -8.83 -4.88 -24.24
CA TRP A 291 -7.95 -4.04 -25.03
C TRP A 291 -7.59 -4.79 -26.33
N ARG A 292 -7.61 -4.19 -27.47
CA ARG A 292 -7.72 -2.74 -27.85
C ARG A 292 -9.14 -2.29 -28.19
N VAL A 293 -10.11 -3.19 -28.25
CA VAL A 293 -11.51 -2.86 -28.64
C VAL A 293 -12.23 -2.13 -27.51
N ARG A 294 -11.85 -2.42 -26.26
CA ARG A 294 -12.35 -1.74 -25.07
C ARG A 294 -11.27 -0.83 -24.49
N GLU A 295 -11.68 0.29 -23.89
CA GLU A 295 -10.88 1.16 -23.04
C GLU A 295 -11.73 1.48 -21.81
N GLY A 296 -11.42 0.86 -20.67
CA GLY A 296 -12.33 0.85 -19.55
C GLY A 296 -13.66 0.19 -19.88
N SER A 297 -14.73 0.72 -19.33
CA SER A 297 -16.09 0.24 -19.56
C SER A 297 -16.69 0.67 -20.91
N ILE A 298 -15.94 1.41 -21.75
CA ILE A 298 -16.45 1.94 -23.03
C ILE A 298 -15.82 1.24 -24.25
N GLN A 299 -16.46 1.39 -25.39
CA GLN A 299 -15.86 1.11 -26.69
C GLN A 299 -14.67 2.06 -26.91
N ASN A 300 -13.51 1.54 -27.32
CA ASN A 300 -12.40 2.42 -27.73
C ASN A 300 -12.85 3.25 -28.95
N PRO A 301 -12.81 4.58 -28.88
CA PRO A 301 -13.26 5.45 -29.97
C PRO A 301 -12.52 5.25 -31.30
N ALA A 302 -11.32 4.67 -31.28
CA ALA A 302 -10.56 4.36 -32.49
C ALA A 302 -11.12 3.15 -33.27
N PHE A 303 -11.96 2.33 -32.65
CA PHE A 303 -12.54 1.13 -33.25
C PHE A 303 -14.07 1.11 -33.22
N PRO A 304 -14.73 2.13 -33.74
CA PRO A 304 -16.19 2.19 -33.71
C PRO A 304 -16.79 1.02 -34.51
N GLY A 305 -17.81 0.38 -33.93
CA GLY A 305 -18.53 -0.71 -34.60
C GLY A 305 -17.83 -2.08 -34.58
N ILE A 306 -16.64 -2.21 -34.01
CA ILE A 306 -16.05 -3.54 -33.77
C ILE A 306 -16.76 -4.16 -32.55
N PRO A 307 -17.32 -5.37 -32.66
CA PRO A 307 -17.99 -6.02 -31.54
C PRO A 307 -17.03 -6.21 -30.34
N ARG A 308 -17.59 -6.11 -29.13
CA ARG A 308 -16.88 -6.46 -27.91
C ARG A 308 -16.28 -7.86 -28.03
N PRO A 309 -15.00 -8.05 -27.67
CA PRO A 309 -14.40 -9.39 -27.69
C PRO A 309 -15.21 -10.38 -26.85
N PRO A 310 -15.43 -11.60 -27.34
CA PRO A 310 -16.18 -12.62 -26.59
C PRO A 310 -15.55 -12.89 -25.22
N GLY A 311 -16.38 -12.95 -24.18
CA GLY A 311 -15.93 -13.19 -22.81
C GLY A 311 -15.13 -12.04 -22.16
N ALA A 312 -15.06 -10.86 -22.80
CA ALA A 312 -14.36 -9.73 -22.22
C ALA A 312 -14.95 -9.33 -20.86
N VAL A 313 -14.07 -9.09 -19.90
CA VAL A 313 -14.41 -8.68 -18.53
C VAL A 313 -14.31 -7.15 -18.44
N ASP A 314 -15.31 -6.52 -17.82
CA ASP A 314 -15.22 -5.09 -17.54
C ASP A 314 -14.40 -4.83 -16.28
N PRO A 315 -13.70 -3.67 -16.20
CA PRO A 315 -13.00 -3.27 -14.98
C PRO A 315 -13.99 -3.10 -13.81
N ILE A 316 -13.48 -3.25 -12.59
CA ILE A 316 -14.28 -2.96 -11.39
C ILE A 316 -14.49 -1.46 -11.20
N PHE A 317 -13.60 -0.66 -11.77
CA PHE A 317 -13.65 0.80 -11.72
C PHE A 317 -12.87 1.41 -12.88
N ASP A 318 -13.43 2.41 -13.52
CA ASP A 318 -12.74 3.23 -14.51
C ASP A 318 -13.04 4.72 -14.31
N TYR A 319 -12.16 5.59 -14.79
CA TYR A 319 -12.35 7.03 -14.67
C TYR A 319 -11.85 7.81 -15.90
N PRO A 320 -12.48 8.97 -16.19
CA PRO A 320 -12.12 9.77 -17.35
C PRO A 320 -10.86 10.61 -17.12
N ARG A 321 -10.29 11.13 -18.21
CA ARG A 321 -9.11 12.01 -18.21
C ARG A 321 -9.28 13.31 -17.39
N SER A 322 -10.49 13.68 -17.04
CA SER A 322 -10.77 14.79 -16.13
C SER A 322 -10.52 14.47 -14.65
N VAL A 323 -10.26 13.21 -14.31
CA VAL A 323 -9.91 12.74 -12.96
C VAL A 323 -8.43 12.43 -12.85
N GLY A 324 -7.87 11.72 -13.81
CA GLY A 324 -6.46 11.34 -13.89
C GLY A 324 -6.13 10.84 -15.29
N ARG A 325 -4.85 10.67 -15.60
CA ARG A 325 -4.40 10.41 -16.97
C ARG A 325 -3.49 9.21 -17.14
N THR A 326 -3.04 8.62 -16.04
CA THR A 326 -2.12 7.49 -16.08
C THR A 326 -2.20 6.74 -14.77
N VAL A 327 -3.09 5.76 -14.71
CA VAL A 327 -3.25 4.93 -13.52
C VAL A 327 -1.94 4.20 -13.21
N ILE A 328 -1.52 4.28 -11.97
CA ILE A 328 -0.34 3.55 -11.50
C ILE A 328 -0.76 2.19 -10.89
N GLY A 329 -1.95 2.09 -10.34
CA GLY A 329 -2.32 0.96 -9.50
C GLY A 329 -1.86 1.14 -8.05
N GLY A 330 -2.03 0.11 -7.23
CA GLY A 330 -1.77 0.21 -5.80
C GLY A 330 -2.02 -1.07 -5.03
N TYR A 331 -2.39 -0.95 -3.75
CA TYR A 331 -2.53 -2.07 -2.82
C TYR A 331 -3.79 -1.96 -1.98
N VAL A 332 -4.38 -3.10 -1.64
CA VAL A 332 -5.38 -3.17 -0.57
C VAL A 332 -4.64 -3.07 0.76
N TYR A 333 -4.92 -2.03 1.55
CA TYR A 333 -4.25 -1.85 2.84
C TYR A 333 -4.57 -3.00 3.79
N ARG A 334 -3.53 -3.65 4.33
CA ARG A 334 -3.62 -4.78 5.27
C ARG A 334 -2.78 -4.58 6.53
N GLY A 335 -2.17 -3.40 6.67
CA GLY A 335 -1.45 -3.00 7.86
C GLY A 335 -2.34 -2.91 9.11
N GLN A 336 -1.70 -2.72 10.25
CA GLN A 336 -2.38 -2.63 11.54
C GLN A 336 -2.42 -1.20 12.08
N ARG A 337 -1.55 -0.32 11.57
CA ARG A 337 -1.41 1.04 12.10
C ARG A 337 -2.56 1.98 11.74
N ILE A 338 -3.34 1.65 10.71
CA ILE A 338 -4.50 2.45 10.27
C ILE A 338 -5.72 1.53 10.20
N PRO A 339 -6.34 1.15 11.34
CA PRO A 339 -7.40 0.15 11.39
C PRO A 339 -8.58 0.45 10.45
N ASN A 340 -8.97 1.72 10.34
CA ASN A 340 -10.09 2.16 9.50
C ASN A 340 -9.76 2.21 8.00
N LEU A 341 -8.49 2.02 7.60
CA LEU A 341 -8.09 1.88 6.20
C LEU A 341 -8.06 0.41 5.74
N ARG A 342 -8.13 -0.56 6.67
CA ARG A 342 -8.01 -1.98 6.34
C ARG A 342 -9.11 -2.44 5.38
N GLY A 343 -8.69 -3.02 4.26
CA GLY A 343 -9.59 -3.50 3.20
C GLY A 343 -9.87 -2.47 2.12
N VAL A 344 -9.40 -1.24 2.28
CA VAL A 344 -9.50 -0.19 1.27
C VAL A 344 -8.36 -0.36 0.26
N TYR A 345 -8.64 -0.30 -1.03
CA TYR A 345 -7.64 -0.24 -2.08
C TYR A 345 -7.16 1.20 -2.23
N VAL A 346 -5.87 1.40 -2.04
CA VAL A 346 -5.19 2.70 -2.20
C VAL A 346 -4.35 2.63 -3.47
N PHE A 347 -4.53 3.57 -4.39
CA PHE A 347 -3.83 3.57 -5.67
C PHE A 347 -3.46 4.98 -6.12
N ALA A 348 -2.59 5.08 -7.10
CA ALA A 348 -2.09 6.36 -7.60
C ALA A 348 -2.45 6.58 -9.06
N ASP A 349 -2.42 7.85 -9.46
CA ASP A 349 -2.36 8.30 -10.85
C ASP A 349 -1.12 9.19 -11.01
N TYR A 350 -0.33 8.94 -12.06
CA TYR A 350 0.93 9.63 -12.31
C TYR A 350 0.76 11.09 -12.66
N LEU A 351 -0.32 11.40 -13.40
CA LEU A 351 -0.68 12.74 -13.86
C LEU A 351 -2.14 13.03 -13.58
N GLY A 352 -2.42 13.98 -12.71
CA GLY A 352 -3.77 14.50 -12.52
C GLY A 352 -4.35 15.13 -13.81
N PRO A 353 -5.57 15.66 -13.73
CA PRO A 353 -6.29 16.20 -14.90
C PRO A 353 -5.52 17.32 -15.63
N ASP A 354 -4.70 18.07 -14.90
CA ASP A 354 -3.96 19.24 -15.43
C ASP A 354 -2.64 18.87 -16.14
N SER A 355 -2.26 17.59 -16.17
CA SER A 355 -1.15 17.03 -16.95
C SER A 355 0.22 17.71 -16.82
N GLY A 356 0.62 18.18 -15.65
CA GLY A 356 1.94 18.75 -15.37
C GLY A 356 2.70 18.05 -14.26
N PRO A 357 4.00 18.29 -14.10
CA PRO A 357 4.73 17.89 -12.90
C PRO A 357 4.04 18.45 -11.64
N GLY A 358 3.94 17.65 -10.59
CA GLY A 358 3.25 18.04 -9.36
C GLY A 358 1.72 17.87 -9.39
N THR A 359 1.19 17.16 -10.37
CA THR A 359 -0.26 16.88 -10.48
C THR A 359 -0.62 15.44 -10.15
N GLY A 360 0.33 14.60 -9.70
CA GLY A 360 0.07 13.23 -9.27
C GLY A 360 -1.05 13.14 -8.23
N GLN A 361 -1.81 12.06 -8.28
CA GLN A 361 -2.97 11.85 -7.42
C GLN A 361 -2.85 10.55 -6.63
N ILE A 362 -3.44 10.54 -5.44
CA ILE A 362 -3.66 9.32 -4.64
C ILE A 362 -5.15 9.17 -4.39
N PHE A 363 -5.63 7.98 -4.67
CA PHE A 363 -7.04 7.62 -4.59
C PHE A 363 -7.28 6.47 -3.64
N THR A 364 -8.51 6.36 -3.16
CA THR A 364 -9.01 5.18 -2.43
C THR A 364 -10.27 4.65 -3.08
N LEU A 365 -10.47 3.33 -2.96
CA LEU A 365 -11.61 2.62 -3.51
C LEU A 365 -11.96 1.44 -2.60
N ASN A 366 -13.22 1.28 -2.26
CA ASN A 366 -13.70 0.08 -1.59
C ASN A 366 -14.15 -0.94 -2.64
N TYR A 367 -13.78 -2.21 -2.43
CA TYR A 367 -14.24 -3.30 -3.28
C TYR A 367 -14.69 -4.49 -2.42
N ASN A 368 -15.97 -4.85 -2.51
CA ASN A 368 -16.57 -5.90 -1.70
C ASN A 368 -16.46 -7.31 -2.33
N GLY A 369 -15.85 -7.44 -3.50
CA GLY A 369 -15.75 -8.67 -4.28
C GLY A 369 -16.74 -8.76 -5.44
N ILE A 370 -17.67 -7.82 -5.53
CA ILE A 370 -18.69 -7.75 -6.60
C ILE A 370 -18.66 -6.36 -7.25
N SER A 371 -18.67 -5.30 -6.44
CA SER A 371 -18.76 -3.92 -6.91
C SER A 371 -17.79 -3.01 -6.16
N ALA A 372 -17.31 -2.00 -6.89
CA ALA A 372 -16.53 -0.91 -6.31
C ALA A 372 -17.45 0.20 -5.80
N SER A 373 -16.99 0.91 -4.77
CA SER A 373 -17.72 2.01 -4.13
C SER A 373 -16.77 2.94 -3.39
N ASN A 374 -17.28 4.08 -2.92
CA ASN A 374 -16.54 5.02 -2.07
C ASN A 374 -15.19 5.45 -2.65
N PHE A 375 -15.18 5.78 -3.95
CA PHE A 375 -14.01 6.39 -4.59
C PHE A 375 -13.77 7.78 -4.01
N GLN A 376 -12.53 8.04 -3.57
CA GLN A 376 -12.13 9.33 -3.01
C GLN A 376 -10.73 9.73 -3.50
N ASN A 377 -10.55 11.02 -3.76
CA ASN A 377 -9.22 11.62 -3.96
C ASN A 377 -8.71 12.11 -2.61
N ILE A 378 -7.65 11.47 -2.11
CA ILE A 378 -7.05 11.77 -0.81
C ILE A 378 -5.73 12.54 -0.92
N THR A 379 -5.35 12.99 -2.12
CA THR A 379 -4.07 13.65 -2.38
C THR A 379 -3.85 14.86 -1.49
N ARG A 380 -4.86 15.75 -1.38
CA ARG A 380 -4.75 16.95 -0.54
C ARG A 380 -4.71 16.65 0.96
N GLN A 381 -5.24 15.52 1.37
CA GLN A 381 -5.17 15.06 2.74
C GLN A 381 -3.75 14.61 3.08
N LEU A 382 -3.13 13.78 2.23
CA LEU A 382 -1.76 13.29 2.40
C LEU A 382 -0.71 14.39 2.23
N PHE A 383 -0.95 15.31 1.29
CA PHE A 383 -0.02 16.37 0.92
C PHE A 383 -0.70 17.74 1.01
N PRO A 384 -1.06 18.20 2.23
CA PRO A 384 -1.60 19.54 2.40
C PRO A 384 -0.56 20.56 2.00
N THR A 385 -0.99 21.69 1.38
CA THR A 385 -0.10 22.80 1.02
C THR A 385 0.43 23.43 2.32
N ARG A 386 1.62 23.06 2.72
CA ARG A 386 2.33 23.62 3.87
C ARG A 386 3.47 24.51 3.37
N ALA A 387 3.69 25.66 4.00
CA ALA A 387 4.89 26.47 3.76
C ALA A 387 6.12 25.60 4.05
N GLY A 388 6.95 25.32 3.04
CA GLY A 388 8.05 24.35 3.12
C GLY A 388 7.61 22.89 3.00
N GLY A 389 6.34 22.61 2.66
CA GLY A 389 5.76 21.29 2.60
C GLY A 389 6.23 20.44 1.42
N PHE A 390 6.15 19.16 1.60
CA PHE A 390 6.38 18.17 0.55
C PHE A 390 5.17 18.14 -0.37
N THR A 391 5.39 18.29 -1.66
CA THR A 391 4.34 18.09 -2.67
C THR A 391 4.55 16.72 -3.31
N LEU A 392 3.47 15.99 -3.56
CA LEU A 392 3.50 14.85 -4.44
C LEU A 392 3.72 15.37 -5.87
N SER A 393 4.74 14.86 -6.56
CA SER A 393 5.00 15.22 -7.95
C SER A 393 4.40 14.19 -8.90
N ASN A 394 5.10 13.08 -9.08
CA ASN A 394 4.71 12.02 -10.00
C ASN A 394 4.86 10.67 -9.27
N PRO A 395 3.80 10.14 -8.65
CA PRO A 395 3.88 8.83 -8.01
C PRO A 395 4.10 7.74 -9.05
N SER A 396 5.19 7.00 -8.91
CA SER A 396 5.56 5.91 -9.81
C SER A 396 5.13 4.54 -9.31
N SER A 397 4.85 4.43 -8.02
CA SER A 397 4.38 3.19 -7.40
C SER A 397 3.81 3.47 -6.02
N LEU A 398 2.84 2.66 -5.61
CA LEU A 398 2.73 2.29 -4.21
C LEU A 398 3.54 1.02 -3.96
N GLY A 399 3.87 0.76 -2.69
CA GLY A 399 4.49 -0.47 -2.23
C GLY A 399 4.06 -0.77 -0.81
N GLU A 400 4.32 -1.99 -0.34
CA GLU A 400 4.02 -2.37 1.04
C GLU A 400 5.24 -3.00 1.72
N ASP A 401 5.33 -2.79 3.04
CA ASP A 401 6.30 -3.53 3.86
C ASP A 401 5.76 -4.92 4.27
N ALA A 402 6.57 -5.68 4.99
CA ALA A 402 6.18 -7.00 5.46
C ALA A 402 4.95 -6.99 6.39
N ASN A 403 4.65 -5.86 7.04
CA ASN A 403 3.51 -5.67 7.91
C ASN A 403 2.25 -5.20 7.16
N GLY A 404 2.36 -4.89 5.85
CA GLY A 404 1.27 -4.37 5.02
C GLY A 404 1.02 -2.87 5.17
N GLU A 405 1.99 -2.12 5.73
CA GLU A 405 1.97 -0.66 5.73
C GLU A 405 2.33 -0.14 4.34
N LEU A 406 1.71 0.97 3.91
CA LEU A 406 1.85 1.47 2.53
C LEU A 406 2.84 2.62 2.41
N TYR A 407 3.51 2.62 1.26
CA TYR A 407 4.51 3.60 0.87
C TYR A 407 4.23 4.10 -0.55
N ILE A 408 4.58 5.36 -0.82
CA ILE A 408 4.48 6.00 -2.14
C ILE A 408 5.89 6.31 -2.61
N ALA A 409 6.29 5.77 -3.75
CA ALA A 409 7.48 6.23 -4.47
C ALA A 409 7.08 7.40 -5.37
N ASP A 410 7.80 8.50 -5.27
CA ASP A 410 7.60 9.69 -6.10
C ASP A 410 8.85 9.93 -6.95
N ILE A 411 8.76 9.55 -8.22
CA ILE A 411 9.87 9.64 -9.17
C ILE A 411 10.22 11.10 -9.48
N GLY A 412 9.23 11.99 -9.45
CA GLY A 412 9.42 13.40 -9.83
C GLY A 412 10.25 14.19 -8.84
N ASN A 413 10.20 13.87 -7.55
CA ASN A 413 10.99 14.55 -6.51
C ASN A 413 12.02 13.65 -5.80
N GLY A 414 12.18 12.40 -6.28
CA GLY A 414 13.19 11.48 -5.75
C GLY A 414 12.96 11.08 -4.29
N SER A 415 11.72 10.91 -3.90
CA SER A 415 11.32 10.65 -2.51
C SER A 415 10.49 9.39 -2.34
N VAL A 416 10.49 8.86 -1.10
CA VAL A 416 9.55 7.85 -0.66
C VAL A 416 8.81 8.37 0.56
N PHE A 417 7.48 8.24 0.52
CA PHE A 417 6.59 8.62 1.62
C PHE A 417 5.94 7.39 2.21
N LYS A 418 5.73 7.39 3.51
CA LYS A 418 4.91 6.41 4.23
C LYS A 418 3.52 7.00 4.44
N ILE A 419 2.47 6.25 4.14
CA ILE A 419 1.11 6.61 4.51
C ILE A 419 0.92 6.27 5.99
N VAL A 420 0.47 7.24 6.77
CA VAL A 420 0.17 7.10 8.20
C VAL A 420 -1.25 7.58 8.48
N GLY A 421 -1.86 7.06 9.53
CA GLY A 421 -3.05 7.68 10.08
C GLY A 421 -2.66 9.06 10.61
N SER A 422 -3.35 10.11 10.17
CA SER A 422 -3.32 11.35 10.92
C SER A 422 -4.05 11.08 12.22
N VAL A 423 -3.29 10.72 13.25
CA VAL A 423 -3.84 10.69 14.60
C VAL A 423 -4.08 12.15 14.93
N GLY A 424 -5.32 12.60 14.79
CA GLY A 424 -5.72 13.86 15.42
C GLY A 424 -5.25 13.76 16.87
N LYS A 425 -4.46 14.76 17.35
CA LYS A 425 -4.14 14.80 18.77
C LYS A 425 -5.44 14.54 19.52
N SER A 426 -5.46 13.50 20.35
CA SER A 426 -6.65 13.09 21.13
C SER A 426 -7.79 12.40 20.35
N ASP A 427 -7.57 11.74 19.22
CA ASP A 427 -8.58 10.83 18.64
C ASP A 427 -8.52 9.48 19.37
N PHE A 428 -9.39 9.29 20.36
CA PHE A 428 -9.40 8.09 21.19
C PHE A 428 -10.33 6.99 20.64
N ASN A 429 -11.31 7.33 19.84
CA ASN A 429 -12.23 6.34 19.28
C ASN A 429 -11.86 5.88 17.87
N GLY A 430 -10.86 6.55 17.24
CA GLY A 430 -10.35 6.20 15.91
C GLY A 430 -11.31 6.62 14.78
N ASP A 431 -12.16 7.63 14.99
CA ASP A 431 -13.11 8.09 13.97
C ASP A 431 -12.55 9.22 13.09
N GLY A 432 -11.26 9.60 13.28
CA GLY A 432 -10.56 10.65 12.55
C GLY A 432 -10.85 12.06 13.06
N LYS A 433 -11.51 12.22 14.21
CA LYS A 433 -11.82 13.52 14.81
C LYS A 433 -11.21 13.62 16.20
N ALA A 434 -10.78 14.82 16.57
CA ALA A 434 -10.20 15.03 17.89
C ALA A 434 -11.26 14.94 18.99
N ASP A 435 -10.95 14.18 20.03
CA ASP A 435 -11.70 14.09 21.28
C ASP A 435 -11.13 15.05 22.33
N ILE A 436 -11.82 15.24 23.45
CA ILE A 436 -11.39 16.16 24.52
C ILE A 436 -11.09 15.37 25.79
N LEU A 437 -9.83 15.48 26.25
CA LEU A 437 -9.42 14.98 27.55
C LEU A 437 -9.76 16.00 28.65
N TRP A 438 -10.41 15.51 29.70
CA TRP A 438 -10.78 16.28 30.86
C TRP A 438 -10.08 15.81 32.12
N GLN A 439 -9.64 16.77 32.93
CA GLN A 439 -9.28 16.54 34.32
C GLN A 439 -9.90 17.59 35.20
N ASN A 440 -10.34 17.19 36.38
CA ASN A 440 -10.86 18.12 37.39
C ASN A 440 -9.94 18.22 38.62
N THR A 441 -10.22 19.19 39.49
CA THR A 441 -9.43 19.44 40.70
C THR A 441 -9.58 18.35 41.77
N SER A 442 -10.59 17.48 41.67
CA SER A 442 -10.76 16.33 42.59
C SER A 442 -10.05 15.07 42.10
N GLY A 443 -9.36 15.13 40.94
CA GLY A 443 -8.65 14.01 40.39
C GLY A 443 -9.43 13.15 39.40
N ALA A 444 -10.69 13.44 39.10
CA ALA A 444 -11.44 12.71 38.09
C ALA A 444 -10.97 13.03 36.67
N ARG A 445 -10.98 12.03 35.81
CA ARG A 445 -10.53 12.07 34.40
C ARG A 445 -11.62 11.51 33.49
N ALA A 446 -11.80 12.15 32.34
CA ALA A 446 -12.76 11.69 31.33
C ALA A 446 -12.30 12.03 29.92
N ILE A 447 -12.82 11.28 28.94
CA ILE A 447 -12.74 11.59 27.53
C ILE A 447 -14.14 11.97 27.05
N TRP A 448 -14.28 13.11 26.39
CA TRP A 448 -15.46 13.41 25.59
C TRP A 448 -15.19 12.99 24.15
N LEU A 449 -15.98 12.04 23.68
CA LEU A 449 -15.97 11.62 22.29
C LEU A 449 -16.75 12.63 21.46
N MET A 450 -16.04 13.25 20.51
CA MET A 450 -16.58 14.35 19.72
C MET A 450 -16.92 13.89 18.31
N ASN A 451 -18.03 14.37 17.77
CA ASN A 451 -18.34 14.24 16.35
C ASN A 451 -18.07 15.59 15.66
N GLY A 452 -16.81 15.88 15.36
CA GLY A 452 -16.34 17.20 14.95
C GLY A 452 -16.52 18.21 16.08
N THR A 453 -17.37 19.20 15.90
CA THR A 453 -17.67 20.22 16.93
C THR A 453 -18.83 19.85 17.86
N THR A 454 -19.43 18.67 17.69
CA THR A 454 -20.58 18.22 18.45
C THR A 454 -20.17 17.17 19.48
N TYR A 455 -20.58 17.36 20.74
CA TYR A 455 -20.44 16.36 21.79
C TYR A 455 -21.27 15.10 21.45
N GLY A 456 -20.65 13.94 21.48
CA GLY A 456 -21.29 12.64 21.25
C GLY A 456 -21.59 11.91 22.56
N SER A 457 -20.56 11.58 23.31
CA SER A 457 -20.64 10.84 24.58
C SER A 457 -19.40 11.07 25.44
N SER A 458 -19.43 10.61 26.70
CA SER A 458 -18.26 10.66 27.58
C SER A 458 -17.87 9.29 28.11
N VAL A 459 -16.56 9.09 28.29
CA VAL A 459 -15.98 7.91 28.90
C VAL A 459 -15.27 8.35 30.18
N ASN A 460 -15.63 7.72 31.31
CA ASN A 460 -14.99 7.98 32.61
C ASN A 460 -13.71 7.13 32.70
N LEU A 461 -12.56 7.77 32.91
CA LEU A 461 -11.24 7.14 33.09
C LEU A 461 -10.93 6.89 34.59
N GLY A 462 -11.84 7.20 35.50
CA GLY A 462 -11.64 7.06 36.93
C GLY A 462 -10.96 8.26 37.57
N THR A 463 -10.39 8.05 38.77
CA THR A 463 -9.73 9.10 39.56
C THR A 463 -8.23 8.80 39.65
N VAL A 464 -7.41 9.80 39.39
CA VAL A 464 -5.96 9.79 39.51
C VAL A 464 -5.54 10.82 40.54
N GLY A 465 -4.47 10.58 41.29
CA GLY A 465 -3.98 11.52 42.30
C GLY A 465 -3.86 12.96 41.76
N ILE A 466 -4.18 13.95 42.56
CA ILE A 466 -4.27 15.37 42.14
C ILE A 466 -2.92 15.97 41.73
N SER A 467 -1.76 15.35 42.12
CA SER A 467 -0.42 15.74 41.67
C SER A 467 -0.15 15.33 40.20
N TRP A 468 -0.90 14.37 39.68
CA TRP A 468 -0.79 13.89 38.32
C TRP A 468 -1.61 14.78 37.36
N ASN A 469 -0.94 15.29 36.36
CA ASN A 469 -1.53 16.12 35.33
C ASN A 469 -1.41 15.44 33.97
N ILE A 470 -2.46 15.54 33.16
CA ILE A 470 -2.40 15.22 31.74
C ILE A 470 -1.48 16.25 31.07
N ALA A 471 -0.38 15.80 30.48
CA ALA A 471 0.63 16.64 29.87
C ALA A 471 0.57 16.62 28.33
N GLY A 472 -0.17 15.70 27.75
CA GLY A 472 -0.36 15.57 26.31
C GLY A 472 -1.05 14.27 25.94
N SER A 473 -1.25 14.09 24.65
CA SER A 473 -1.72 12.84 24.04
C SER A 473 -1.03 12.63 22.69
N GLY A 474 -0.93 11.38 22.25
CA GLY A 474 -0.36 11.00 20.97
C GLY A 474 -0.20 9.50 20.88
N ASP A 475 0.05 8.98 19.69
CA ASP A 475 0.33 7.56 19.50
C ASP A 475 1.80 7.26 19.89
N PHE A 476 2.03 6.93 21.15
CA PHE A 476 3.34 6.53 21.67
C PHE A 476 3.59 5.03 21.49
N SER A 477 2.54 4.23 21.32
CA SER A 477 2.69 2.79 21.10
C SER A 477 2.94 2.43 19.64
N GLY A 478 2.57 3.32 18.71
CA GLY A 478 2.61 3.11 17.27
C GLY A 478 1.52 2.19 16.76
N ASP A 479 0.40 2.07 17.51
CA ASP A 479 -0.73 1.22 17.15
C ASP A 479 -1.86 1.97 16.42
N GLY A 480 -1.66 3.27 16.16
CA GLY A 480 -2.63 4.14 15.50
C GLY A 480 -3.71 4.69 16.42
N LYS A 481 -3.55 4.61 17.74
CA LYS A 481 -4.48 5.15 18.73
C LYS A 481 -3.79 6.15 19.64
N SER A 482 -4.55 7.11 20.14
CA SER A 482 -4.01 8.11 21.06
C SER A 482 -3.77 7.51 22.44
N ASP A 483 -2.54 7.64 22.95
CA ASP A 483 -2.13 7.38 24.32
C ASP A 483 -2.16 8.68 25.14
N ILE A 484 -2.08 8.58 26.48
CA ILE A 484 -2.11 9.74 27.39
C ILE A 484 -0.75 9.88 28.09
N LEU A 485 -0.14 11.05 27.92
CA LEU A 485 1.13 11.41 28.57
C LEU A 485 0.85 12.13 29.89
N TRP A 486 1.51 11.68 30.95
CA TRP A 486 1.31 12.15 32.31
C TRP A 486 2.57 12.71 32.93
N GLN A 487 2.38 13.72 33.78
CA GLN A 487 3.43 14.20 34.69
C GLN A 487 2.91 14.35 36.12
N ASP A 488 3.70 13.89 37.09
CA ASP A 488 3.47 14.17 38.50
C ASP A 488 4.23 15.44 38.90
N SER A 489 3.50 16.45 39.31
CA SER A 489 4.07 17.76 39.68
C SER A 489 4.78 17.74 41.05
N SER A 490 4.54 16.74 41.90
CA SER A 490 5.14 16.62 43.24
C SER A 490 6.45 15.83 43.22
N THR A 491 6.48 14.72 42.48
CA THR A 491 7.64 13.82 42.45
C THR A 491 8.54 14.01 41.24
N GLY A 492 8.04 14.59 40.17
CA GLY A 492 8.72 14.68 38.89
C GLY A 492 8.63 13.39 38.07
N GLN A 493 7.82 12.41 38.45
CA GLN A 493 7.63 11.19 37.66
C GLN A 493 6.87 11.49 36.37
N ARG A 494 7.23 10.73 35.33
CA ARG A 494 6.61 10.80 34.00
C ARG A 494 6.18 9.39 33.58
N LEU A 495 5.00 9.28 33.00
CA LEU A 495 4.51 8.00 32.45
C LEU A 495 3.59 8.21 31.26
N ILE A 496 3.43 7.15 30.46
CA ILE A 496 2.44 7.05 29.40
C ILE A 496 1.42 6.00 29.81
N TRP A 497 0.14 6.35 29.71
CA TRP A 497 -0.92 5.36 29.68
C TRP A 497 -1.12 4.91 28.24
N LEU A 498 -0.85 3.61 27.99
CA LEU A 498 -1.18 3.02 26.70
C LEU A 498 -2.66 2.72 26.66
N MET A 499 -3.29 3.22 25.60
CA MET A 499 -4.72 3.16 25.42
C MET A 499 -5.09 2.24 24.25
N ASN A 500 -6.12 1.43 24.42
CA ASN A 500 -6.78 0.74 23.32
C ASN A 500 -8.12 1.44 23.05
N GLY A 501 -8.07 2.49 22.23
CA GLY A 501 -9.18 3.41 22.12
C GLY A 501 -9.41 4.16 23.43
N THR A 502 -10.60 4.06 23.99
CA THR A 502 -10.92 4.70 25.27
C THR A 502 -10.57 3.85 26.51
N THR A 503 -9.96 2.68 26.33
CA THR A 503 -9.63 1.75 27.41
C THR A 503 -8.16 1.84 27.75
N HIS A 504 -7.82 2.16 29.00
CA HIS A 504 -6.46 2.07 29.53
C HIS A 504 -6.01 0.61 29.64
N THR A 505 -4.85 0.27 29.06
CA THR A 505 -4.34 -1.11 29.01
C THR A 505 -3.12 -1.33 29.88
N SER A 506 -2.16 -0.38 29.89
CA SER A 506 -0.94 -0.49 30.68
C SER A 506 -0.23 0.86 30.87
N ASN A 507 0.75 0.88 31.78
CA ASN A 507 1.59 2.03 32.06
C ASN A 507 3.02 1.81 31.55
N VAL A 508 3.60 2.84 30.93
CA VAL A 508 5.03 2.91 30.66
C VAL A 508 5.66 4.00 31.50
N ASN A 509 6.58 3.65 32.37
CA ASN A 509 7.29 4.59 33.22
C ASN A 509 8.48 5.20 32.46
N LEU A 510 8.46 6.53 32.28
CA LEU A 510 9.53 7.28 31.62
C LEU A 510 10.61 7.78 32.62
N GLY A 511 10.44 7.42 33.92
CA GLY A 511 11.36 7.84 34.99
C GLY A 511 11.00 9.17 35.63
N PHE A 512 12.00 9.76 36.30
CA PHE A 512 11.87 11.02 37.04
C PHE A 512 12.66 12.12 36.35
N VAL A 513 12.01 13.26 36.15
CA VAL A 513 12.61 14.50 35.63
C VAL A 513 12.37 15.59 36.66
N ALA A 514 13.40 16.38 36.97
CA ALA A 514 13.28 17.44 37.96
C ALA A 514 12.03 18.31 37.74
N THR A 515 11.35 18.70 38.83
CA THR A 515 10.08 19.44 38.76
C THR A 515 10.16 20.83 38.13
N SER A 516 11.39 21.37 37.96
CA SER A 516 11.65 22.56 37.16
C SER A 516 11.41 22.35 35.65
N TRP A 517 11.36 21.08 35.21
CA TRP A 517 11.02 20.71 33.85
C TRP A 517 9.55 20.31 33.76
N SER A 518 8.86 20.91 32.83
CA SER A 518 7.48 20.53 32.48
C SER A 518 7.39 20.09 31.02
N ILE A 519 6.53 19.15 30.77
CA ILE A 519 6.12 18.77 29.41
C ILE A 519 5.28 19.93 28.86
N ALA A 520 5.66 20.45 27.71
CA ALA A 520 4.99 21.55 27.03
C ALA A 520 4.11 21.08 25.85
N GLY A 521 4.17 19.79 25.53
CA GLY A 521 3.37 19.18 24.48
C GLY A 521 4.02 17.90 23.96
N SER A 522 3.30 17.26 23.08
CA SER A 522 3.75 16.08 22.33
C SER A 522 3.40 16.23 20.85
N SER A 523 4.29 15.80 19.96
CA SER A 523 4.08 15.79 18.51
C SER A 523 5.19 14.96 17.87
N ASP A 524 5.02 14.51 16.66
CA ASP A 524 6.09 13.93 15.86
C ASP A 524 6.97 15.09 15.33
N PHE A 525 8.08 15.39 16.04
CA PHE A 525 8.97 16.49 15.68
C PHE A 525 10.04 16.10 14.66
N ASN A 526 10.37 14.81 14.55
CA ASN A 526 11.39 14.32 13.64
C ASN A 526 10.81 13.73 12.34
N GLY A 527 9.48 13.54 12.26
CA GLY A 527 8.79 13.02 11.09
C GLY A 527 8.85 11.49 10.95
N ASP A 528 9.08 10.75 12.04
CA ASP A 528 9.17 9.28 11.99
C ASP A 528 7.83 8.55 12.24
N GLY A 529 6.74 9.29 12.42
CA GLY A 529 5.40 8.76 12.67
C GLY A 529 5.13 8.41 14.12
N LYS A 530 6.00 8.80 15.06
CA LYS A 530 5.85 8.56 16.50
C LYS A 530 5.80 9.87 17.26
N ALA A 531 5.08 9.89 18.36
CA ALA A 531 5.00 11.09 19.17
C ALA A 531 6.29 11.29 19.98
N ASP A 532 6.89 12.48 19.85
CA ASP A 532 8.00 12.98 20.66
C ASP A 532 7.48 13.87 21.79
N ILE A 533 8.34 14.21 22.76
CA ILE A 533 7.97 15.01 23.92
C ILE A 533 8.72 16.33 23.94
N LEU A 534 8.01 17.45 23.94
CA LEU A 534 8.56 18.79 24.03
C LEU A 534 8.62 19.25 25.49
N TRP A 535 9.77 19.74 25.90
CA TRP A 535 10.07 20.13 27.27
C TRP A 535 10.42 21.61 27.40
N GLN A 536 10.04 22.20 28.55
CA GLN A 536 10.51 23.51 28.99
C GLN A 536 10.97 23.46 30.44
N ASN A 537 12.08 24.17 30.71
CA ASN A 537 12.57 24.37 32.06
C ASN A 537 12.18 25.78 32.56
N SER A 538 11.39 25.84 33.62
CA SER A 538 10.89 27.09 34.19
C SER A 538 11.94 27.90 34.94
N SER A 539 13.03 27.24 35.38
CA SER A 539 14.11 27.90 36.14
C SER A 539 15.20 28.48 35.25
N THR A 540 15.56 27.75 34.17
CA THR A 540 16.69 28.15 33.31
C THR A 540 16.23 28.75 31.98
N GLY A 541 15.00 28.52 31.57
CA GLY A 541 14.53 28.88 30.24
C GLY A 541 14.95 27.93 29.14
N GLN A 542 15.61 26.81 29.45
CA GLN A 542 16.01 25.83 28.47
C GLN A 542 14.79 25.13 27.84
N ARG A 543 14.90 24.81 26.54
CA ARG A 543 13.92 24.07 25.77
C ARG A 543 14.57 22.88 25.09
N LEU A 544 13.93 21.72 25.10
CA LEU A 544 14.43 20.53 24.41
C LEU A 544 13.29 19.62 23.94
N ILE A 545 13.62 18.75 23.00
CA ILE A 545 12.73 17.67 22.55
C ILE A 545 13.39 16.35 22.96
N TRP A 546 12.61 15.46 23.56
CA TRP A 546 12.95 14.04 23.63
C TRP A 546 12.45 13.38 22.36
N LEU A 547 13.38 12.86 21.56
CA LEU A 547 13.03 12.00 20.45
C LEU A 547 12.69 10.61 20.98
N MET A 548 11.52 10.14 20.63
CA MET A 548 10.97 8.88 21.12
C MET A 548 10.96 7.84 19.99
N ASN A 549 11.35 6.61 20.31
CA ASN A 549 11.07 5.45 19.44
C ASN A 549 9.92 4.64 20.06
N GLY A 550 8.70 5.05 19.75
CA GLY A 550 7.55 4.57 20.47
C GLY A 550 7.59 5.03 21.92
N THR A 551 7.49 4.12 22.87
CA THR A 551 7.55 4.43 24.31
C THR A 551 8.97 4.60 24.86
N THR A 552 10.01 4.49 24.03
CA THR A 552 11.42 4.54 24.45
C THR A 552 12.03 5.87 24.08
N HIS A 553 12.57 6.60 25.07
CA HIS A 553 13.38 7.79 24.82
C HIS A 553 14.73 7.40 24.19
N THR A 554 15.11 8.02 23.08
CA THR A 554 16.32 7.69 22.32
C THR A 554 17.39 8.76 22.39
N SER A 555 16.99 10.04 22.29
CA SER A 555 17.95 11.15 22.29
C SER A 555 17.26 12.49 22.60
N ASN A 556 18.09 13.51 22.89
CA ASN A 556 17.68 14.88 23.14
C ASN A 556 18.05 15.80 22.00
N VAL A 557 17.12 16.66 21.58
CA VAL A 557 17.41 17.80 20.72
C VAL A 557 17.33 19.07 21.58
N ASN A 558 18.44 19.75 21.77
CA ASN A 558 18.49 21.02 22.53
C ASN A 558 18.06 22.18 21.61
N LEU A 559 16.98 22.86 21.97
CA LEU A 559 16.45 24.00 21.25
C LEU A 559 17.02 25.35 21.76
N GLY A 560 17.91 25.30 22.76
CA GLY A 560 18.50 26.47 23.37
C GLY A 560 17.67 27.04 24.53
N PHE A 561 17.90 28.32 24.82
CA PHE A 561 17.32 29.02 25.95
C PHE A 561 16.37 30.14 25.47
N VAL A 562 15.20 30.21 26.07
CA VAL A 562 14.24 31.29 25.88
C VAL A 562 13.93 31.88 27.25
N ALA A 563 13.84 33.20 27.37
CA ALA A 563 13.56 33.85 28.66
C ALA A 563 12.39 33.18 29.40
N THR A 564 12.52 32.99 30.70
CA THR A 564 11.54 32.26 31.53
C THR A 564 10.15 32.92 31.57
N SER A 565 10.05 34.19 31.16
CA SER A 565 8.76 34.88 30.94
C SER A 565 7.97 34.35 29.75
N TRP A 566 8.60 33.58 28.84
CA TRP A 566 7.95 32.93 27.71
C TRP A 566 7.62 31.48 28.06
N SER A 567 6.41 31.07 27.83
CA SER A 567 5.99 29.67 27.93
C SER A 567 5.54 29.14 26.57
N ILE A 568 5.87 27.88 26.29
CA ILE A 568 5.39 27.19 25.10
C ILE A 568 3.88 26.99 25.21
N ARG A 569 3.17 27.24 24.13
CA ARG A 569 1.73 27.01 23.98
C ARG A 569 1.48 26.11 22.77
N ASN A 570 1.89 24.85 22.91
CA ASN A 570 1.69 23.84 21.88
C ASN A 570 0.55 22.91 22.33
N TYR A 571 -0.62 23.10 21.77
CA TYR A 571 -1.84 22.33 22.08
C TYR A 571 -2.11 21.30 21.00
#